data_451e7b1ca5db5d0ab4f622a273ff3d03
#
_entry.id   451e7b1ca5db5d0ab4f622a273ff3d03
#
_cell.length_a   1.000
_cell.length_b   1.000
_cell.length_c   1.000
_cell.angle_alpha   90.00
_cell.angle_beta   90.00
_cell.angle_gamma   90.00
#
_symmetry.space_group_name_H-M   'P 1'
#
loop_
_entity.id
_entity.type
_entity.pdbx_description
1 polymer ?
#
loop_
_entity_poly.entity_id
_entity_poly.type
_entity_poly.pdbx_seq_one_letter_code
_entity_poly.pdbx_strand_id
1 'polypeptide(L)'
;MRALALAALTLLAPPLAAQAPDAFLPDTAPAELGAPDGEVGELIFRGGVEIAPDKADIGGISSLEWHGESLFAVTDDGRWMELTIDEVGGKLVDVSGVRLGPLHDLAGEMLDAKKRGDAEALTRLPSGEWLIAFEQEHRIWRYADLEGPATATDARAAALTTGAEANAGIETLTAYPGG
;
A
#
# COMPACT_ATOMS: atom_id res chain seq x y z
N MET A 1 -23.58 59.43 -6.96
CA MET A 1 -23.67 58.00 -6.66
C MET A 1 -22.26 57.37 -6.85
N ARG A 2 -21.60 57.03 -5.76
CA ARG A 2 -20.29 56.39 -5.81
C ARG A 2 -20.52 54.87 -5.58
N ALA A 3 -20.17 54.06 -6.58
CA ALA A 3 -20.22 52.60 -6.46
C ALA A 3 -19.03 52.15 -5.64
N LEU A 4 -19.27 51.46 -4.53
CA LEU A 4 -18.28 50.74 -3.77
C LEU A 4 -18.04 49.37 -4.46
N ALA A 5 -16.84 49.14 -4.99
CA ALA A 5 -16.43 47.83 -5.44
C ALA A 5 -15.92 47.04 -4.23
N LEU A 6 -16.63 45.95 -3.89
CA LEU A 6 -16.20 45.01 -2.87
C LEU A 6 -15.27 44.02 -3.52
N ALA A 7 -13.98 44.08 -3.23
CA ALA A 7 -13.00 43.07 -3.65
C ALA A 7 -13.07 41.89 -2.67
N ALA A 8 -13.52 40.75 -3.12
CA ALA A 8 -13.48 39.51 -2.36
C ALA A 8 -12.03 38.94 -2.44
N LEU A 9 -11.33 38.97 -1.32
CA LEU A 9 -10.03 38.35 -1.17
C LEU A 9 -10.26 36.84 -0.85
N THR A 10 -10.15 35.99 -1.86
CA THR A 10 -10.11 34.53 -1.65
C THR A 10 -8.76 34.14 -1.07
N LEU A 11 -8.71 33.85 0.23
CA LEU A 11 -7.57 33.17 0.84
C LEU A 11 -7.55 31.72 0.32
N LEU A 12 -6.63 31.42 -0.60
CA LEU A 12 -6.25 30.05 -0.88
C LEU A 12 -5.53 29.51 0.37
N ALA A 13 -6.13 28.52 1.02
CA ALA A 13 -5.44 27.74 2.03
C ALA A 13 -4.20 27.10 1.37
N PRO A 14 -3.03 27.09 2.03
CA PRO A 14 -1.88 26.36 1.52
C PRO A 14 -2.26 24.87 1.40
N PRO A 15 -1.73 24.15 0.38
CA PRO A 15 -1.90 22.71 0.31
C PRO A 15 -1.40 22.09 1.61
N LEU A 16 -2.16 21.15 2.15
CA LEU A 16 -1.74 20.36 3.29
C LEU A 16 -0.43 19.69 2.89
N ALA A 17 0.66 19.99 3.60
CA ALA A 17 1.92 19.33 3.33
C ALA A 17 1.72 17.83 3.59
N ALA A 18 1.93 17.00 2.57
CA ALA A 18 1.94 15.56 2.74
C ALA A 18 2.97 15.22 3.83
N GLN A 19 2.58 14.39 4.78
CA GLN A 19 3.49 13.91 5.81
C GLN A 19 4.55 13.05 5.13
N ALA A 20 5.83 13.40 5.33
CA ALA A 20 6.91 12.58 4.79
C ALA A 20 6.82 11.16 5.36
N PRO A 21 7.07 10.13 4.56
CA PRO A 21 7.06 8.76 5.03
C PRO A 21 8.13 8.55 6.09
N ASP A 22 7.82 7.72 7.09
CA ASP A 22 8.80 7.26 8.06
C ASP A 22 9.80 6.31 7.38
N ALA A 23 11.08 6.49 7.65
CA ALA A 23 12.13 5.61 7.17
C ALA A 23 12.98 5.13 8.35
N PHE A 24 13.18 3.82 8.46
CA PHE A 24 13.90 3.22 9.57
C PHE A 24 14.53 1.88 9.20
N LEU A 25 15.45 1.43 10.06
CA LEU A 25 16.01 0.09 10.03
C LEU A 25 15.17 -0.79 10.97
N PRO A 26 14.51 -1.85 10.47
CA PRO A 26 13.71 -2.73 11.31
C PRO A 26 14.62 -3.62 12.17
N ASP A 27 14.13 -4.02 13.34
CA ASP A 27 14.72 -5.15 14.05
C ASP A 27 14.18 -6.43 13.40
N THR A 28 15.07 -7.29 12.93
CA THR A 28 14.72 -8.50 12.19
C THR A 28 15.27 -9.75 12.85
N ALA A 29 14.60 -10.86 12.62
CA ALA A 29 15.10 -12.20 12.96
C ALA A 29 14.81 -13.18 11.83
N PRO A 30 15.68 -14.19 11.60
CA PRO A 30 15.38 -15.23 10.64
C PRO A 30 14.09 -15.96 11.02
N ALA A 31 13.18 -16.11 10.05
CA ALA A 31 12.02 -16.98 10.20
C ALA A 31 12.33 -18.37 9.66
N GLU A 32 11.95 -19.39 10.40
CA GLU A 32 12.13 -20.79 10.00
C GLU A 32 10.77 -21.41 9.66
N LEU A 33 10.71 -22.06 8.48
CA LEU A 33 9.59 -22.92 8.17
C LEU A 33 9.85 -24.27 8.85
N GLY A 34 8.97 -24.74 9.71
CA GLY A 34 9.12 -25.99 10.47
C GLY A 34 9.18 -27.29 9.63
N ALA A 35 9.57 -27.21 8.37
CA ALA A 35 9.77 -28.35 7.48
C ALA A 35 11.23 -28.82 7.52
N PRO A 36 11.53 -30.11 7.75
CA PRO A 36 12.87 -30.62 8.00
C PRO A 36 13.92 -30.27 6.94
N ASP A 37 13.55 -30.20 5.67
CA ASP A 37 14.44 -29.91 4.55
C ASP A 37 14.10 -28.60 3.83
N GLY A 38 13.23 -27.75 4.42
CA GLY A 38 12.75 -26.52 3.78
C GLY A 38 11.84 -26.76 2.58
N GLU A 39 11.37 -27.98 2.36
CA GLU A 39 10.47 -28.34 1.27
C GLU A 39 9.02 -28.44 1.77
N VAL A 40 8.08 -27.85 1.01
CA VAL A 40 6.64 -27.96 1.25
C VAL A 40 5.97 -28.34 -0.07
N GLY A 41 5.73 -29.64 -0.25
CA GLY A 41 5.27 -30.17 -1.53
C GLY A 41 6.31 -29.96 -2.64
N GLU A 42 5.95 -29.25 -3.70
CA GLU A 42 6.87 -28.89 -4.80
C GLU A 42 7.59 -27.55 -4.57
N LEU A 43 7.35 -26.90 -3.43
CA LEU A 43 7.95 -25.62 -3.09
C LEU A 43 9.23 -25.81 -2.27
N ILE A 44 10.22 -24.97 -2.54
CA ILE A 44 11.47 -24.90 -1.79
C ILE A 44 11.47 -23.59 -1.01
N PHE A 45 11.62 -23.68 0.31
CA PHE A 45 11.77 -22.51 1.17
C PHE A 45 13.07 -21.75 0.87
N ARG A 46 12.95 -20.47 0.57
CA ARG A 46 14.04 -19.58 0.20
C ARG A 46 14.37 -18.53 1.27
N GLY A 47 14.09 -18.87 2.52
CA GLY A 47 14.30 -17.95 3.64
C GLY A 47 13.05 -17.20 4.03
N GLY A 48 13.09 -16.64 5.21
CA GLY A 48 12.05 -15.81 5.78
C GLY A 48 12.65 -14.89 6.83
N VAL A 49 12.02 -13.76 7.04
CA VAL A 49 12.42 -12.77 8.03
C VAL A 49 11.19 -12.35 8.82
N GLU A 50 11.30 -12.39 10.13
CA GLU A 50 10.34 -11.76 11.04
C GLU A 50 10.78 -10.32 11.27
N ILE A 51 9.86 -9.38 11.11
CA ILE A 51 10.07 -7.97 11.40
C ILE A 51 9.42 -7.69 12.75
N ALA A 52 10.21 -7.24 13.74
CA ALA A 52 9.67 -6.91 15.05
C ALA A 52 8.79 -5.65 14.98
N PRO A 53 7.57 -5.67 15.53
CA PRO A 53 6.58 -4.58 15.40
C PRO A 53 6.85 -3.36 16.29
N ASP A 54 7.83 -3.44 17.18
CA ASP A 54 7.99 -2.56 18.33
C ASP A 54 8.41 -1.12 18.02
N LYS A 55 8.81 -0.81 16.78
CA LYS A 55 9.25 0.57 16.43
C LYS A 55 8.32 1.34 15.50
N ALA A 56 7.44 0.68 14.76
CA ALA A 56 6.65 1.34 13.72
C ALA A 56 5.21 0.85 13.61
N ASP A 57 4.75 0.08 14.59
CA ASP A 57 3.41 -0.51 14.54
C ASP A 57 3.12 -1.21 13.18
N ILE A 58 4.11 -1.98 12.72
CA ILE A 58 4.00 -2.76 11.49
C ILE A 58 3.09 -3.96 11.76
N GLY A 59 1.99 -4.04 11.03
CA GLY A 59 1.06 -5.15 11.15
C GLY A 59 0.05 -5.12 10.02
N GLY A 60 -0.78 -6.17 9.91
CA GLY A 60 -1.86 -6.22 8.94
C GLY A 60 -1.40 -6.12 7.49
N ILE A 61 -0.23 -6.69 7.14
CA ILE A 61 0.23 -6.73 5.74
C ILE A 61 -0.71 -7.64 4.95
N SER A 62 -1.43 -7.07 4.00
CA SER A 62 -2.45 -7.75 3.21
C SER A 62 -1.98 -8.11 1.81
N SER A 63 -1.02 -7.38 1.26
CA SER A 63 -0.51 -7.61 -0.10
C SER A 63 0.96 -7.28 -0.24
N LEU A 64 1.63 -8.00 -1.14
CA LEU A 64 3.05 -7.81 -1.48
C LEU A 64 3.24 -7.81 -3.00
N GLU A 65 4.00 -6.85 -3.52
CA GLU A 65 4.31 -6.70 -4.94
C GLU A 65 5.78 -6.34 -5.14
N TRP A 66 6.51 -7.13 -5.93
CA TRP A 66 7.87 -6.80 -6.33
C TRP A 66 7.90 -5.69 -7.37
N HIS A 67 8.72 -4.69 -7.15
CA HIS A 67 9.03 -3.69 -8.16
C HIS A 67 10.48 -3.23 -8.10
N GLY A 68 11.23 -3.50 -9.18
CA GLY A 68 12.67 -3.28 -9.17
C GLY A 68 13.37 -4.15 -8.12
N GLU A 69 14.08 -3.52 -7.20
CA GLU A 69 14.82 -4.18 -6.11
C GLU A 69 14.08 -4.08 -4.76
N SER A 70 12.89 -3.49 -4.75
CA SER A 70 12.08 -3.29 -3.54
C SER A 70 10.82 -4.15 -3.56
N LEU A 71 10.38 -4.54 -2.38
CA LEU A 71 9.10 -5.17 -2.14
C LEU A 71 8.12 -4.14 -1.58
N PHE A 72 7.03 -3.91 -2.29
CA PHE A 72 5.97 -3.01 -1.86
C PHE A 72 4.85 -3.77 -1.18
N ALA A 73 4.22 -3.15 -0.19
CA ALA A 73 3.12 -3.71 0.58
C ALA A 73 2.05 -2.67 0.86
N VAL A 74 0.85 -3.15 1.15
CA VAL A 74 -0.22 -2.38 1.80
C VAL A 74 -0.67 -3.07 3.07
N THR A 75 -1.25 -2.31 3.98
CA THR A 75 -1.71 -2.78 5.28
C THR A 75 -3.20 -2.51 5.45
N ASP A 76 -3.84 -3.31 6.29
CA ASP A 76 -5.29 -3.23 6.61
C ASP A 76 -5.68 -2.00 7.45
N ASP A 77 -4.70 -1.17 7.81
CA ASP A 77 -4.89 0.10 8.51
C ASP A 77 -4.64 1.34 7.64
N GLY A 78 -4.52 1.16 6.31
CA GLY A 78 -4.44 2.25 5.34
C GLY A 78 -3.05 2.82 5.13
N ARG A 79 -2.02 2.01 5.24
CA ARG A 79 -0.63 2.42 4.96
C ARG A 79 -0.04 1.64 3.79
N TRP A 80 0.96 2.22 3.17
CA TRP A 80 1.84 1.56 2.23
C TRP A 80 3.23 1.39 2.84
N MET A 81 3.95 0.39 2.38
CA MET A 81 5.33 0.12 2.77
C MET A 81 6.19 -0.15 1.54
N GLU A 82 7.47 0.23 1.63
CA GLU A 82 8.53 -0.18 0.73
C GLU A 82 9.64 -0.82 1.56
N LEU A 83 9.97 -2.07 1.25
CA LEU A 83 10.94 -2.87 1.98
C LEU A 83 12.17 -3.09 1.10
N THR A 84 13.35 -2.79 1.62
CA THR A 84 14.62 -3.15 1.01
C THR A 84 14.99 -4.56 1.45
N ILE A 85 15.04 -5.48 0.51
CA ILE A 85 15.22 -6.92 0.76
C ILE A 85 16.66 -7.31 0.48
N ASP A 86 17.29 -8.02 1.43
CA ASP A 86 18.62 -8.58 1.26
C ASP A 86 18.54 -10.07 0.96
N GLU A 87 19.15 -10.46 -0.15
CA GLU A 87 19.24 -11.85 -0.59
C GLU A 87 20.69 -12.30 -0.72
N VAL A 88 20.97 -13.52 -0.28
CA VAL A 88 22.26 -14.17 -0.47
C VAL A 88 22.06 -15.56 -1.09
N GLY A 89 22.57 -15.74 -2.29
CA GLY A 89 22.44 -17.02 -3.01
C GLY A 89 20.97 -17.39 -3.33
N GLY A 90 20.12 -16.42 -3.57
CA GLY A 90 18.68 -16.58 -3.84
C GLY A 90 17.88 -16.96 -2.61
N LYS A 91 18.37 -16.65 -1.43
CA LYS A 91 17.64 -16.78 -0.15
C LYS A 91 17.47 -15.42 0.49
N LEU A 92 16.27 -15.13 0.94
CA LEU A 92 15.96 -13.98 1.78
C LEU A 92 16.70 -14.13 3.12
N VAL A 93 17.52 -13.15 3.47
CA VAL A 93 18.34 -13.18 4.69
C VAL A 93 18.04 -12.02 5.63
N ASP A 94 17.58 -10.87 5.09
CA ASP A 94 17.26 -9.69 5.91
C ASP A 94 16.33 -8.72 5.19
N VAL A 95 15.78 -7.78 5.96
CA VAL A 95 15.12 -6.56 5.49
C VAL A 95 15.92 -5.38 6.02
N SER A 96 16.73 -4.77 5.16
CA SER A 96 17.69 -3.75 5.55
C SER A 96 17.15 -2.32 5.54
N GLY A 97 15.89 -2.13 5.22
CA GLY A 97 15.23 -0.83 5.27
C GLY A 97 13.73 -0.92 5.07
N VAL A 98 13.00 -0.05 5.76
CA VAL A 98 11.56 0.12 5.61
C VAL A 98 11.26 1.60 5.43
N ARG A 99 10.44 1.93 4.43
CA ARG A 99 9.72 3.19 4.31
C ARG A 99 8.24 2.90 4.49
N LEU A 100 7.57 3.68 5.31
CA LEU A 100 6.17 3.50 5.68
C LEU A 100 5.45 4.85 5.64
N GLY A 101 4.31 4.92 4.98
CA GLY A 101 3.51 6.13 4.90
C GLY A 101 2.02 5.86 4.81
N PRO A 102 1.17 6.86 5.09
CA PRO A 102 -0.26 6.73 4.94
C PRO A 102 -0.64 6.67 3.45
N LEU A 103 -1.68 5.89 3.14
CA LEU A 103 -2.43 6.06 1.90
C LEU A 103 -3.36 7.27 2.01
N HIS A 104 -3.62 7.93 0.90
CA HIS A 104 -4.47 9.12 0.84
C HIS A 104 -5.71 8.87 -0.02
N ASP A 105 -6.80 9.50 0.33
CA ASP A 105 -8.04 9.45 -0.45
C ASP A 105 -8.02 10.39 -1.67
N LEU A 106 -9.17 10.50 -2.36
CA LEU A 106 -9.33 11.35 -3.55
C LEU A 106 -9.16 12.85 -3.26
N ALA A 107 -9.32 13.27 -2.02
CA ALA A 107 -9.12 14.65 -1.58
C ALA A 107 -7.70 14.91 -1.06
N GLY A 108 -6.87 13.86 -0.93
CA GLY A 108 -5.54 13.91 -0.35
C GLY A 108 -5.54 13.84 1.18
N GLU A 109 -6.63 13.39 1.79
CA GLU A 109 -6.69 13.14 3.24
C GLU A 109 -6.22 11.73 3.56
N MET A 110 -5.51 11.57 4.68
CA MET A 110 -4.99 10.27 5.11
C MET A 110 -6.10 9.27 5.40
N LEU A 111 -5.88 8.02 5.00
CA LEU A 111 -6.72 6.87 5.32
C LEU A 111 -6.22 6.26 6.65
N ASP A 112 -6.63 6.84 7.76
CA ASP A 112 -6.13 6.53 9.11
C ASP A 112 -6.99 5.54 9.91
N ALA A 113 -8.08 5.06 9.33
CA ALA A 113 -9.03 4.17 10.00
C ALA A 113 -9.28 2.92 9.18
N LYS A 114 -9.29 1.75 9.84
CA LYS A 114 -9.56 0.45 9.21
C LYS A 114 -10.79 0.49 8.29
N LYS A 115 -11.87 1.15 8.69
CA LYS A 115 -13.08 1.26 7.87
C LYS A 115 -12.85 1.87 6.48
N ARG A 116 -11.95 2.85 6.37
CA ARG A 116 -11.64 3.56 5.13
C ARG A 116 -10.31 3.11 4.51
N GLY A 117 -9.43 2.58 5.33
CA GLY A 117 -8.06 2.22 4.97
C GLY A 117 -7.82 0.72 4.78
N ASP A 118 -8.83 -0.13 4.92
CA ASP A 118 -8.74 -1.60 4.82
C ASP A 118 -8.26 -2.03 3.42
N ALA A 119 -6.96 -1.90 3.16
CA ALA A 119 -6.34 -2.20 1.88
C ALA A 119 -5.94 -3.68 1.85
N GLU A 120 -6.44 -4.43 0.86
CA GLU A 120 -6.29 -5.89 0.79
C GLU A 120 -5.47 -6.36 -0.41
N ALA A 121 -5.45 -5.60 -1.48
CA ALA A 121 -4.68 -5.98 -2.65
C ALA A 121 -3.99 -4.78 -3.30
N LEU A 122 -2.80 -5.02 -3.82
CA LEU A 122 -1.98 -4.01 -4.50
C LEU A 122 -1.38 -4.63 -5.75
N THR A 123 -1.32 -3.88 -6.85
CA THR A 123 -0.53 -4.24 -8.02
C THR A 123 -0.05 -3.01 -8.77
N ARG A 124 1.06 -3.14 -9.48
CA ARG A 124 1.59 -2.07 -10.33
C ARG A 124 1.23 -2.29 -11.79
N LEU A 125 0.64 -1.27 -12.39
CA LEU A 125 0.31 -1.29 -13.81
C LEU A 125 1.56 -1.08 -14.69
N PRO A 126 1.54 -1.53 -15.95
CA PRO A 126 2.59 -1.23 -16.91
C PRO A 126 2.83 0.27 -17.16
N SER A 127 1.82 1.12 -16.87
CA SER A 127 1.94 2.58 -16.88
C SER A 127 2.81 3.15 -15.77
N GLY A 128 3.12 2.33 -14.75
CA GLY A 128 3.85 2.74 -13.54
C GLY A 128 2.96 3.16 -12.37
N GLU A 129 1.67 3.27 -12.58
CA GLU A 129 0.69 3.57 -11.53
C GLU A 129 0.38 2.33 -10.70
N TRP A 130 -0.07 2.54 -9.47
CA TRP A 130 -0.53 1.49 -8.58
C TRP A 130 -2.05 1.38 -8.59
N LEU A 131 -2.57 0.16 -8.49
CA LEU A 131 -3.97 -0.11 -8.13
C LEU A 131 -3.99 -0.71 -6.74
N ILE A 132 -4.90 -0.23 -5.90
CA ILE A 132 -5.16 -0.76 -4.57
C ILE A 132 -6.65 -1.05 -4.44
N ALA A 133 -6.99 -2.26 -4.00
CA ALA A 133 -8.33 -2.65 -3.62
C ALA A 133 -8.51 -2.53 -2.11
N PHE A 134 -9.67 -2.08 -1.70
CA PHE A 134 -10.04 -1.86 -0.30
C PHE A 134 -11.30 -2.64 0.04
N GLU A 135 -11.36 -3.14 1.26
CA GLU A 135 -12.56 -3.72 1.88
C GLU A 135 -13.38 -2.68 2.66
N GLN A 136 -14.38 -3.13 3.40
CA GLN A 136 -15.37 -2.35 4.15
C GLN A 136 -16.11 -1.34 3.28
N GLU A 137 -15.45 -0.31 2.83
CA GLU A 137 -15.92 0.59 1.79
C GLU A 137 -15.28 0.16 0.46
N HIS A 138 -15.85 -0.89 -0.14
CA HIS A 138 -15.30 -1.57 -1.31
C HIS A 138 -15.05 -0.64 -2.48
N ARG A 139 -13.82 -0.57 -2.93
CA ARG A 139 -13.38 0.24 -4.06
C ARG A 139 -12.02 -0.19 -4.56
N ILE A 140 -11.71 0.18 -5.79
CA ILE A 140 -10.35 0.13 -6.34
C ILE A 140 -9.97 1.55 -6.66
N TRP A 141 -8.86 1.99 -6.13
CA TRP A 141 -8.29 3.30 -6.43
C TRP A 141 -6.95 3.17 -7.11
N ARG A 142 -6.60 4.22 -7.88
CA ARG A 142 -5.35 4.34 -8.60
C ARG A 142 -4.49 5.40 -7.92
N TYR A 143 -3.20 5.11 -7.83
CA TYR A 143 -2.19 6.02 -7.29
C TYR A 143 -1.07 6.19 -8.32
N ALA A 144 -0.77 7.41 -8.72
CA ALA A 144 0.41 7.70 -9.53
C ALA A 144 1.69 7.50 -8.70
N ASP A 145 1.60 7.80 -7.41
CA ASP A 145 2.60 7.62 -6.38
C ASP A 145 1.87 7.26 -5.07
N LEU A 146 2.41 6.33 -4.28
CA LEU A 146 1.80 5.90 -3.01
C LEU A 146 1.82 7.01 -1.93
N GLU A 147 2.69 8.00 -2.07
CA GLU A 147 2.74 9.18 -1.21
C GLU A 147 1.70 10.26 -1.59
N GLY A 148 1.10 10.13 -2.76
CA GLY A 148 0.14 11.09 -3.31
C GLY A 148 -1.32 10.71 -3.11
N PRO A 149 -2.24 11.59 -3.54
CA PRO A 149 -3.66 11.32 -3.49
C PRO A 149 -4.07 10.22 -4.47
N ALA A 150 -5.13 9.51 -4.10
CA ALA A 150 -5.79 8.56 -4.98
C ALA A 150 -6.48 9.28 -6.15
N THR A 151 -6.70 8.53 -7.23
CA THR A 151 -7.63 8.88 -8.30
C THR A 151 -8.65 7.75 -8.46
N ALA A 152 -9.87 8.11 -8.84
CA ALA A 152 -10.92 7.13 -9.08
C ALA A 152 -10.58 6.26 -10.30
N THR A 153 -10.85 4.98 -10.22
CA THR A 153 -10.82 4.07 -11.36
C THR A 153 -12.06 4.23 -12.23
N ASP A 154 -12.04 3.61 -13.40
CA ASP A 154 -13.18 3.64 -14.31
C ASP A 154 -14.38 2.83 -13.77
N ALA A 155 -15.53 2.94 -14.46
CA ALA A 155 -16.75 2.27 -14.06
C ALA A 155 -16.66 0.73 -14.09
N ARG A 156 -15.72 0.16 -14.86
CA ARG A 156 -15.52 -1.30 -14.93
C ARG A 156 -14.87 -1.81 -13.64
N ALA A 157 -13.80 -1.15 -13.20
CA ALA A 157 -13.14 -1.48 -11.94
C ALA A 157 -14.09 -1.26 -10.75
N ALA A 158 -14.86 -0.15 -10.74
CA ALA A 158 -15.86 0.10 -9.71
C ALA A 158 -16.97 -0.98 -9.68
N ALA A 159 -17.35 -1.54 -10.81
CA ALA A 159 -18.35 -2.60 -10.88
C ALA A 159 -17.90 -3.92 -10.22
N LEU A 160 -16.60 -4.20 -10.14
CA LEU A 160 -16.05 -5.40 -9.51
C LEU A 160 -16.29 -5.44 -7.99
N THR A 161 -16.47 -4.30 -7.37
CA THR A 161 -16.69 -4.18 -5.92
C THR A 161 -18.17 -4.04 -5.54
N THR A 162 -19.08 -3.99 -6.53
CA THR A 162 -20.50 -3.76 -6.29
C THR A 162 -21.17 -4.99 -5.67
N GLY A 163 -21.77 -4.80 -4.49
CA GLY A 163 -22.54 -5.84 -3.80
C GLY A 163 -21.72 -6.85 -3.00
N ALA A 164 -20.42 -6.61 -2.83
CA ALA A 164 -19.59 -7.39 -1.91
C ALA A 164 -20.02 -7.16 -0.45
N GLU A 165 -19.95 -8.21 0.36
CA GLU A 165 -20.16 -8.10 1.81
C GLU A 165 -18.97 -7.43 2.46
N ALA A 166 -19.12 -6.80 3.63
CA ALA A 166 -18.13 -5.92 4.24
C ALA A 166 -16.71 -6.55 4.38
N ASN A 167 -16.62 -7.83 4.66
CA ASN A 167 -15.35 -8.59 4.77
C ASN A 167 -15.23 -9.65 3.66
N ALA A 168 -15.58 -9.32 2.43
CA ALA A 168 -15.52 -10.23 1.29
C ALA A 168 -15.20 -9.44 0.02
N GLY A 169 -14.10 -8.73 0.06
CA GLY A 169 -13.63 -7.86 -1.02
C GLY A 169 -12.70 -8.55 -2.00
N ILE A 170 -11.90 -7.75 -2.68
CA ILE A 170 -10.87 -8.21 -3.61
C ILE A 170 -9.57 -8.42 -2.84
N GLU A 171 -9.23 -9.66 -2.63
CA GLU A 171 -8.04 -10.11 -1.88
C GLU A 171 -6.77 -10.13 -2.74
N THR A 172 -6.90 -10.08 -4.04
CA THR A 172 -5.76 -10.18 -4.95
C THR A 172 -5.98 -9.37 -6.22
N LEU A 173 -4.98 -8.59 -6.57
CA LEU A 173 -4.86 -7.91 -7.85
C LEU A 173 -3.59 -8.35 -8.55
N THR A 174 -3.62 -8.44 -9.87
CA THR A 174 -2.42 -8.63 -10.68
C THR A 174 -2.56 -7.91 -12.00
N ALA A 175 -1.48 -7.26 -12.43
CA ALA A 175 -1.42 -6.65 -13.75
C ALA A 175 -1.05 -7.70 -14.79
N TYR A 176 -1.85 -7.82 -15.85
CA TYR A 176 -1.55 -8.71 -16.97
C TYR A 176 -0.83 -7.93 -18.08
N PRO A 177 0.28 -8.47 -18.64
CA PRO A 177 0.95 -7.85 -19.77
C PRO A 177 0.00 -7.78 -20.97
N GLY A 178 -0.33 -6.56 -21.39
CA GLY A 178 -1.27 -6.33 -22.50
C GLY A 178 -2.58 -5.65 -22.07
N GLY A 179 -2.75 -5.37 -20.78
CA GLY A 179 -3.70 -4.44 -20.15
C GLY A 179 -5.14 -4.82 -20.24
#